data_9bc677e8197588141a732b9efbce9515
#
_entry.id   9bc677e8197588141a732b9efbce9515
#
_cell.length_a   1.000
_cell.length_b   1.000
_cell.length_c   1.000
_cell.angle_alpha   90.00
_cell.angle_beta   90.00
_cell.angle_gamma   90.00
#
_symmetry.space_group_name_H-M   'P 1'
#
loop_
_entity.id
_entity.type
_entity.pdbx_description
1 polymer ?
#
loop_
_entity_poly.entity_id
_entity_poly.type
_entity_poly.pdbx_seq_one_letter_code
_entity_poly.pdbx_strand_id
1 'polypeptide(L)'
;MKFPIAAIELIPQRPPFVMVDNFTSFEGKIATTEFEIKQENILLDEDNKLSAGGIVENMAQTCAARIGYINKYMESKTVKIGVIGSIKNLTIFDYPTVGDKLKTTVEETFSGMLNMTLLNAKIECNGKVVAECEIKVALTDKESR
;
A
#
# COMPACT_ATOMS: atom_id res chain seq x y z
N MET A 1 -1.57 -17.59 -10.88
CA MET A 1 -2.17 -16.79 -9.81
C MET A 1 -3.17 -15.80 -10.41
N LYS A 2 -4.34 -15.76 -9.87
CA LYS A 2 -5.40 -14.91 -10.40
C LYS A 2 -5.62 -13.68 -9.53
N PHE A 3 -5.64 -12.54 -10.17
CA PHE A 3 -6.02 -11.28 -9.53
C PHE A 3 -7.50 -11.00 -9.79
N PRO A 4 -8.17 -10.24 -8.94
CA PRO A 4 -7.60 -9.63 -7.73
C PRO A 4 -7.50 -10.60 -6.56
N ILE A 5 -6.65 -10.25 -5.60
CA ILE A 5 -6.53 -10.99 -4.34
C ILE A 5 -7.00 -10.05 -3.24
N ALA A 6 -7.89 -10.54 -2.37
CA ALA A 6 -8.35 -9.70 -1.25
C ALA A 6 -7.15 -9.25 -0.42
N ALA A 7 -7.02 -7.94 -0.22
CA ALA A 7 -5.85 -7.39 0.46
C ALA A 7 -5.69 -7.94 1.87
N ILE A 8 -6.81 -8.24 2.53
CA ILE A 8 -6.77 -8.76 3.91
C ILE A 8 -6.02 -10.10 4.02
N GLU A 9 -5.87 -10.82 2.90
CA GLU A 9 -5.08 -12.05 2.89
C GLU A 9 -3.59 -11.80 2.86
N LEU A 10 -3.18 -10.57 2.55
CA LEU A 10 -1.78 -10.23 2.32
C LEU A 10 -1.22 -9.27 3.37
N ILE A 11 -2.06 -8.55 4.10
CA ILE A 11 -1.63 -7.54 5.06
C ILE A 11 -1.96 -7.96 6.49
N PRO A 12 -1.20 -7.45 7.47
CA PRO A 12 -1.48 -7.77 8.89
C PRO A 12 -2.61 -6.95 9.48
N GLN A 13 -2.92 -5.79 8.90
CA GLN A 13 -3.98 -4.93 9.41
C GLN A 13 -5.33 -5.61 9.32
N ARG A 14 -6.25 -5.23 10.21
CA ARG A 14 -7.61 -5.78 10.24
C ARG A 14 -8.61 -4.64 10.37
N PRO A 15 -9.87 -4.83 9.96
CA PRO A 15 -10.89 -3.80 10.12
C PRO A 15 -10.97 -3.33 11.57
N PRO A 16 -11.20 -2.06 11.82
CA PRO A 16 -11.57 -1.00 10.83
C PRO A 16 -10.36 -0.27 10.24
N PHE A 17 -9.14 -0.78 10.40
CA PHE A 17 -7.91 -0.09 10.04
C PHE A 17 -7.44 -0.39 8.61
N VAL A 18 -8.17 -1.19 7.86
CA VAL A 18 -7.76 -1.59 6.50
C VAL A 18 -8.09 -0.47 5.52
N MET A 19 -7.07 -0.04 4.77
CA MET A 19 -7.19 1.04 3.77
C MET A 19 -6.89 0.56 2.35
N VAL A 20 -7.02 -0.74 2.09
CA VAL A 20 -6.94 -1.35 0.75
C VAL A 20 -7.96 -2.48 0.69
N ASP A 21 -8.61 -2.64 -0.46
CA ASP A 21 -9.58 -3.70 -0.65
C ASP A 21 -8.97 -4.90 -1.39
N ASN A 22 -8.34 -4.64 -2.51
CA ASN A 22 -7.83 -5.71 -3.37
C ASN A 22 -6.43 -5.39 -3.90
N PHE A 23 -5.62 -6.44 -3.99
CA PHE A 23 -4.33 -6.41 -4.65
C PHE A 23 -4.58 -6.82 -6.08
N THR A 24 -4.36 -5.91 -7.02
CA THR A 24 -4.87 -6.06 -8.38
C THR A 24 -3.84 -6.47 -9.41
N SER A 25 -2.56 -6.26 -9.15
CA SER A 25 -1.52 -6.73 -10.07
C SER A 25 -0.15 -6.71 -9.42
N PHE A 26 0.71 -7.56 -9.95
CA PHE A 26 2.12 -7.59 -9.59
C PHE A 26 2.90 -7.98 -10.84
N GLU A 27 3.67 -7.05 -11.37
CA GLU A 27 4.42 -7.27 -12.60
C GLU A 27 5.76 -6.59 -12.50
N GLY A 28 6.83 -7.38 -12.53
CA GLY A 28 8.17 -6.83 -12.40
C GLY A 28 8.34 -6.12 -11.07
N LYS A 29 8.50 -4.79 -11.15
CA LYS A 29 8.72 -3.96 -9.96
C LYS A 29 7.49 -3.17 -9.56
N ILE A 30 6.38 -3.38 -10.24
CA ILE A 30 5.16 -2.59 -10.06
C ILE A 30 4.05 -3.46 -9.47
N ALA A 31 3.42 -2.95 -8.43
CA ALA A 31 2.25 -3.59 -7.81
C ALA A 31 1.14 -2.55 -7.68
N THR A 32 -0.10 -3.01 -7.81
CA THR A 32 -1.25 -2.12 -7.70
C THR A 32 -2.29 -2.65 -6.73
N THR A 33 -3.03 -1.73 -6.13
CA THR A 33 -4.18 -2.04 -5.29
C THR A 33 -5.33 -1.14 -5.65
N GLU A 34 -6.52 -1.55 -5.21
CA GLU A 34 -7.70 -0.70 -5.31
C GLU A 34 -8.38 -0.60 -3.95
N PHE A 35 -9.08 0.51 -3.74
CA PHE A 35 -9.76 0.79 -2.48
C PHE A 35 -10.94 1.72 -2.72
N GLU A 36 -12.08 1.40 -2.14
CA GLU A 36 -13.25 2.27 -2.18
C GLU A 36 -13.40 2.96 -0.81
N ILE A 37 -13.55 4.28 -0.83
CA ILE A 37 -13.75 5.05 0.40
C ILE A 37 -15.21 4.95 0.79
N LYS A 38 -15.49 4.37 1.96
CA LYS A 38 -16.85 4.16 2.45
C LYS A 38 -17.15 5.09 3.62
N GLN A 39 -18.44 5.29 3.87
CA GLN A 39 -18.90 6.22 4.90
C GLN A 39 -18.40 5.86 6.30
N GLU A 40 -18.22 4.56 6.58
CA GLU A 40 -17.75 4.09 7.88
C GLU A 40 -16.24 4.13 8.06
N ASN A 41 -15.51 4.63 7.06
CA ASN A 41 -14.05 4.72 7.15
C ASN A 41 -13.64 5.60 8.34
N ILE A 42 -12.75 5.08 9.19
CA ILE A 42 -12.37 5.76 10.43
C ILE A 42 -11.41 6.93 10.23
N LEU A 43 -10.86 7.07 9.03
CA LEU A 43 -9.90 8.14 8.72
C LEU A 43 -10.48 9.22 7.81
N LEU A 44 -11.80 9.35 7.79
CA LEU A 44 -12.45 10.45 7.12
C LEU A 44 -12.32 11.71 7.98
N ASP A 45 -12.23 12.86 7.29
CA ASP A 45 -12.32 14.14 7.96
C ASP A 45 -13.81 14.55 8.09
N GLU A 46 -14.06 15.73 8.63
CA GLU A 46 -15.42 16.21 8.86
C GLU A 46 -16.19 16.49 7.57
N ASP A 47 -15.51 16.59 6.43
CA ASP A 47 -16.12 16.81 5.12
C ASP A 47 -16.29 15.50 4.33
N ASN A 48 -16.18 14.35 5.00
CA ASN A 48 -16.28 13.03 4.38
C ASN A 48 -15.21 12.78 3.35
N LYS A 49 -14.06 13.42 3.50
CA LYS A 49 -12.89 13.17 2.66
C LYS A 49 -11.89 12.33 3.42
N LEU A 50 -11.16 11.50 2.69
CA LEU A 50 -10.11 10.70 3.31
C LEU A 50 -9.00 11.63 3.77
N SER A 51 -8.66 11.57 5.05
CA SER A 51 -7.64 12.44 5.64
C SER A 51 -6.24 12.10 5.10
N ALA A 52 -5.29 13.00 5.35
CA ALA A 52 -3.90 12.74 5.02
C ALA A 52 -3.40 11.43 5.62
N GLY A 53 -3.80 11.14 6.86
CA GLY A 53 -3.46 9.88 7.50
C GLY A 53 -3.99 8.67 6.74
N GLY A 54 -5.23 8.75 6.24
CA GLY A 54 -5.82 7.69 5.45
C GLY A 54 -5.12 7.50 4.12
N ILE A 55 -4.73 8.61 3.49
CA ILE A 55 -3.99 8.59 2.22
C ILE A 55 -2.64 7.90 2.41
N VAL A 56 -1.89 8.28 3.43
CA VAL A 56 -0.58 7.69 3.72
C VAL A 56 -0.74 6.22 4.07
N GLU A 57 -1.76 5.90 4.87
CA GLU A 57 -1.99 4.52 5.29
C GLU A 57 -2.31 3.62 4.09
N ASN A 58 -3.08 4.13 3.12
CA ASN A 58 -3.36 3.38 1.89
C ASN A 58 -2.07 3.03 1.14
N MET A 59 -1.17 4.00 0.99
CA MET A 59 0.11 3.75 0.30
C MET A 59 0.99 2.78 1.09
N ALA A 60 1.05 2.92 2.40
CA ALA A 60 1.83 2.04 3.25
C ALA A 60 1.29 0.60 3.20
N GLN A 61 -0.03 0.44 3.24
CA GLN A 61 -0.65 -0.88 3.17
C GLN A 61 -0.50 -1.51 1.79
N THR A 62 -0.43 -0.70 0.74
CA THR A 62 -0.12 -1.23 -0.59
C THR A 62 1.28 -1.84 -0.62
N CYS A 63 2.24 -1.19 0.03
CA CYS A 63 3.58 -1.77 0.19
C CYS A 63 3.54 -3.06 1.01
N ALA A 64 2.74 -3.09 2.07
CA ALA A 64 2.58 -4.29 2.89
C ALA A 64 1.95 -5.43 2.08
N ALA A 65 0.96 -5.13 1.24
CA ALA A 65 0.32 -6.12 0.39
C ALA A 65 1.31 -6.71 -0.61
N ARG A 66 2.18 -5.87 -1.16
CA ARG A 66 3.24 -6.33 -2.07
C ARG A 66 4.15 -7.34 -1.37
N ILE A 67 4.57 -7.03 -0.15
CA ILE A 67 5.42 -7.94 0.62
C ILE A 67 4.67 -9.24 0.93
N GLY A 68 3.39 -9.13 1.32
CA GLY A 68 2.57 -10.30 1.59
C GLY A 68 2.40 -11.18 0.36
N TYR A 69 2.26 -10.58 -0.82
CA TYR A 69 2.17 -11.32 -2.06
C TYR A 69 3.48 -12.09 -2.34
N ILE A 70 4.61 -11.41 -2.18
CA ILE A 70 5.92 -12.03 -2.40
C ILE A 70 6.10 -13.21 -1.45
N ASN A 71 5.76 -13.02 -0.17
CA ASN A 71 5.88 -14.08 0.83
C ASN A 71 5.00 -15.29 0.52
N LYS A 72 3.78 -15.04 0.06
CA LYS A 72 2.78 -16.10 -0.07
C LYS A 72 2.85 -16.82 -1.40
N TYR A 73 3.15 -16.11 -2.48
CA TYR A 73 3.02 -16.64 -3.82
C TYR A 73 4.32 -16.74 -4.61
N MET A 74 5.37 -16.08 -4.17
CA MET A 74 6.65 -16.18 -4.84
C MET A 74 7.56 -17.09 -4.05
N GLU A 75 8.42 -17.79 -4.76
CA GLU A 75 9.33 -18.71 -4.12
C GLU A 75 10.31 -17.94 -3.24
N SER A 76 10.19 -18.11 -1.95
CA SER A 76 11.06 -17.47 -0.99
C SER A 76 11.35 -18.45 0.14
N LYS A 77 12.61 -18.55 0.51
CA LYS A 77 13.03 -19.44 1.59
C LYS A 77 12.70 -18.86 2.95
N THR A 78 12.53 -17.54 3.02
CA THR A 78 12.25 -16.87 4.28
C THR A 78 11.09 -15.89 4.09
N VAL A 79 10.23 -15.81 5.10
CA VAL A 79 9.17 -14.83 5.13
C VAL A 79 9.77 -13.51 5.59
N LYS A 80 9.50 -12.45 4.83
CA LYS A 80 9.98 -11.10 5.16
C LYS A 80 8.91 -10.30 5.87
N ILE A 81 9.33 -9.48 6.79
CA ILE A 81 8.46 -8.50 7.44
C ILE A 81 8.97 -7.12 7.02
N GLY A 82 8.09 -6.28 6.50
CA GLY A 82 8.44 -4.94 6.10
C GLY A 82 8.08 -3.94 7.16
N VAL A 83 9.01 -3.04 7.45
CA VAL A 83 8.81 -1.94 8.38
C VAL A 83 9.07 -0.66 7.61
N ILE A 84 8.11 0.27 7.66
CA ILE A 84 8.29 1.57 7.02
C ILE A 84 9.37 2.33 7.79
N GLY A 85 10.48 2.61 7.10
CA GLY A 85 11.59 3.36 7.69
C GLY A 85 11.42 4.86 7.52
N SER A 86 10.89 5.29 6.38
CA SER A 86 10.63 6.71 6.16
C SER A 86 9.65 6.90 5.00
N ILE A 87 8.99 8.04 5.03
CA ILE A 87 8.14 8.52 3.93
C ILE A 87 8.64 9.91 3.60
N LYS A 88 9.00 10.14 2.35
CA LYS A 88 9.57 11.42 1.90
C LYS A 88 8.78 11.97 0.73
N ASN A 89 8.87 13.28 0.56
CA ASN A 89 8.31 13.99 -0.58
C ASN A 89 6.83 13.70 -0.78
N LEU A 90 6.11 13.61 0.34
CA LEU A 90 4.66 13.41 0.29
C LEU A 90 4.02 14.67 -0.28
N THR A 91 3.27 14.50 -1.36
CA THR A 91 2.49 15.57 -1.96
C THR A 91 1.06 15.07 -2.10
N ILE A 92 0.13 15.81 -1.53
CA ILE A 92 -1.31 15.52 -1.68
C ILE A 92 -1.89 16.63 -2.53
N PHE A 93 -2.37 16.25 -3.72
CA PHE A 93 -2.91 17.20 -4.68
C PHE A 93 -4.40 17.43 -4.45
N ASP A 94 -5.08 16.42 -3.91
CA ASP A 94 -6.50 16.48 -3.66
C ASP A 94 -6.87 15.43 -2.62
N TYR A 95 -7.99 15.63 -1.94
CA TYR A 95 -8.48 14.69 -0.94
C TYR A 95 -9.71 14.00 -1.49
N PRO A 96 -9.62 12.68 -1.76
CA PRO A 96 -10.77 11.95 -2.28
C PRO A 96 -11.87 11.82 -1.23
N THR A 97 -13.09 11.65 -1.70
CA THR A 97 -14.29 11.66 -0.85
C THR A 97 -14.95 10.27 -0.83
N VAL A 98 -15.89 10.12 0.09
CA VAL A 98 -16.71 8.89 0.17
C VAL A 98 -17.29 8.57 -1.22
N GLY A 99 -17.18 7.32 -1.61
CA GLY A 99 -17.65 6.84 -2.91
C GLY A 99 -16.55 6.78 -3.96
N ASP A 100 -15.46 7.49 -3.75
CA ASP A 100 -14.34 7.46 -4.69
C ASP A 100 -13.60 6.12 -4.60
N LYS A 101 -13.09 5.69 -5.74
CA LYS A 101 -12.25 4.49 -5.83
C LYS A 101 -10.84 4.90 -6.15
N LEU A 102 -9.92 4.42 -5.34
CA LEU A 102 -8.50 4.74 -5.47
C LEU A 102 -7.78 3.58 -6.16
N LYS A 103 -6.90 3.93 -7.07
CA LYS A 103 -5.92 2.99 -7.62
C LYS A 103 -4.57 3.43 -7.13
N THR A 104 -3.90 2.57 -6.37
CA THR A 104 -2.58 2.89 -5.84
C THR A 104 -1.54 2.01 -6.51
N THR A 105 -0.49 2.64 -6.98
CA THR A 105 0.62 1.96 -7.65
C THR A 105 1.87 2.18 -6.83
N VAL A 106 2.57 1.11 -6.52
CA VAL A 106 3.91 1.21 -5.92
C VAL A 106 4.91 0.59 -6.87
N GLU A 107 6.02 1.27 -7.05
CA GLU A 107 7.08 0.83 -7.95
C GLU A 107 8.40 0.79 -7.19
N GLU A 108 9.03 -0.38 -7.19
CA GLU A 108 10.35 -0.52 -6.59
C GLU A 108 11.37 0.21 -7.46
N THR A 109 12.05 1.18 -6.88
CA THR A 109 13.08 1.95 -7.59
C THR A 109 14.48 1.51 -7.21
N PHE A 110 14.65 0.92 -6.04
CA PHE A 110 15.94 0.45 -5.57
C PHE A 110 15.74 -0.64 -4.53
N SER A 111 16.52 -1.71 -4.68
CA SER A 111 16.57 -2.77 -3.67
C SER A 111 18.05 -2.99 -3.41
N GLY A 112 18.49 -2.58 -2.24
CA GLY A 112 19.90 -2.53 -1.95
C GLY A 112 20.32 -3.47 -0.86
N MET A 113 21.56 -3.28 -0.44
CA MET A 113 22.12 -4.00 0.69
C MET A 113 21.38 -3.60 1.96
N LEU A 114 21.52 -4.38 3.01
CA LEU A 114 20.90 -4.15 4.31
C LEU A 114 19.37 -4.30 4.27
N ASN A 115 18.87 -5.08 3.30
CA ASN A 115 17.42 -5.38 3.20
C ASN A 115 16.55 -4.13 3.11
N MET A 116 17.02 -3.11 2.41
CA MET A 116 16.27 -1.88 2.22
C MET A 116 15.70 -1.83 0.82
N THR A 117 14.46 -1.40 0.71
CA THR A 117 13.80 -1.23 -0.57
C THR A 117 13.20 0.17 -0.62
N LEU A 118 13.44 0.86 -1.74
CA LEU A 118 12.83 2.16 -1.99
C LEU A 118 11.73 1.98 -3.03
N LEU A 119 10.58 2.59 -2.76
CA LEU A 119 9.44 2.52 -3.66
C LEU A 119 8.86 3.92 -3.87
N ASN A 120 8.40 4.16 -5.09
CA ASN A 120 7.55 5.32 -5.35
C ASN A 120 6.11 4.85 -5.24
N ALA A 121 5.29 5.62 -4.55
CA ALA A 121 3.88 5.32 -4.38
C ALA A 121 3.05 6.46 -4.97
N LYS A 122 1.97 6.10 -5.64
CA LYS A 122 1.09 7.05 -6.30
C LYS A 122 -0.34 6.58 -6.20
N ILE A 123 -1.24 7.49 -5.82
CA ILE A 123 -2.67 7.21 -5.79
C ILE A 123 -3.34 7.97 -6.92
N GLU A 124 -4.15 7.28 -7.69
CA GLU A 124 -4.97 7.88 -8.74
C GLU A 124 -6.45 7.69 -8.42
N CYS A 125 -7.24 8.70 -8.76
CA CYS A 125 -8.68 8.67 -8.58
C CYS A 125 -9.29 9.41 -9.77
N ASN A 126 -10.20 8.75 -10.48
CA ASN A 126 -10.85 9.33 -11.65
C ASN A 126 -9.84 9.82 -12.70
N GLY A 127 -8.75 9.06 -12.89
CA GLY A 127 -7.74 9.38 -13.89
C GLY A 127 -6.76 10.48 -13.50
N LYS A 128 -6.85 10.99 -12.27
CA LYS A 128 -5.95 12.04 -11.78
C LYS A 128 -5.12 11.52 -10.61
N VAL A 129 -3.87 11.97 -10.54
CA VAL A 129 -3.01 11.68 -9.39
C VAL A 129 -3.49 12.54 -8.23
N VAL A 130 -3.84 11.91 -7.13
CA VAL A 130 -4.29 12.63 -5.93
C VAL A 130 -3.21 12.71 -4.86
N ALA A 131 -2.24 11.80 -4.88
CA ALA A 131 -1.13 11.84 -3.92
C ALA A 131 0.03 11.01 -4.42
N GLU A 132 1.22 11.35 -3.95
CA GLU A 132 2.42 10.57 -4.24
C GLU A 132 3.44 10.76 -3.15
N CYS A 133 4.35 9.80 -3.00
CA CYS A 133 5.45 9.90 -2.06
C CYS A 133 6.53 8.86 -2.40
N GLU A 134 7.62 8.94 -1.66
CA GLU A 134 8.67 7.91 -1.69
C GLU A 134 8.66 7.19 -0.35
N ILE A 135 8.71 5.87 -0.40
CA ILE A 135 8.64 5.03 0.80
C ILE A 135 9.90 4.20 0.87
N LYS A 136 10.53 4.22 2.04
CA LYS A 136 11.66 3.34 2.34
C LYS A 136 11.12 2.24 3.26
N VAL A 137 11.33 1.00 2.85
CA VAL A 137 10.92 -0.17 3.62
C VAL A 137 12.16 -0.94 4.02
N ALA A 138 12.30 -1.24 5.30
CA ALA A 138 13.32 -2.14 5.79
C ALA A 138 12.69 -3.52 5.89
N LEU A 139 13.33 -4.52 5.31
CA LEU A 139 12.85 -5.89 5.35
C LEU A 139 13.65 -6.68 6.35
N THR A 140 12.98 -7.44 7.18
CA THR A 140 13.64 -8.34 8.13
C THR A 140 13.06 -9.73 7.95
N ASP A 141 13.87 -10.75 8.23
CA ASP A 141 13.38 -12.12 8.20
C ASP A 141 12.48 -12.32 9.41
N LYS A 142 11.39 -13.05 9.19
CA LYS A 142 10.53 -13.44 10.30
C LYS A 142 11.25 -14.49 11.11
N GLU A 143 11.56 -14.17 12.36
CA GLU A 143 12.22 -15.09 13.24
C GLU A 143 11.30 -16.21 13.70
N SER A 144 11.86 -17.40 13.77
CA SER A 144 11.17 -18.52 14.41
C SER A 144 11.33 -18.37 15.91
N ARG A 145 10.24 -18.13 16.56
CA ARG A 145 10.25 -17.95 18.01
C ARG A 145 9.55 -19.08 18.69
#